data_e43daa503e59fea2ca7d54390ad5cad3
#
_entry.id   e43daa503e59fea2ca7d54390ad5cad3
#
_cell.length_a   1.000
_cell.length_b   1.000
_cell.length_c   1.000
_cell.angle_alpha   90.00
_cell.angle_beta   90.00
_cell.angle_gamma   90.00
#
_symmetry.space_group_name_H-M   'P 1'
#
loop_
_entity.id
_entity.type
_entity.pdbx_description
1 polymer ?
#
loop_
_entity_poly.entity_id
_entity_poly.type
_entity_poly.pdbx_seq_one_letter_code
_entity_poly.pdbx_strand_id
1 'polypeptide(L)'
;YTHSPVIGIEYGDVHQIHNVGGVLRAKTIVQTMSSFSEETGLVKNKIAPVFTYGSLTDPLPESLLQKHFQGIEPWGLTSAHPAGTTVRFTPDKRILVRNILEFNPRQASTAEVRNQAWQQHRQSFVARFPFLEHVDFQYTWGGLLAVTMNHNSVFEKLADNVYGICGCNGVGVAKGTYLGYYMAEMIHGNQSKELAFIQATSHANRIPPEPFRSVGARYQIKREQTVAGMDI
;
A
#
# COMPACT_ATOMS: atom_id res chain seq x y z
N TYR A 1 5.46 17.62 -10.07
CA TYR A 1 6.89 17.93 -9.86
C TYR A 1 7.51 16.80 -9.04
N THR A 2 8.52 16.16 -9.59
CA THR A 2 9.33 15.15 -8.88
C THR A 2 10.39 15.85 -8.03
N HIS A 3 10.94 15.15 -7.04
CA HIS A 3 11.98 15.67 -6.12
C HIS A 3 11.58 16.98 -5.43
N SER A 4 10.29 17.16 -5.17
CA SER A 4 9.74 18.36 -4.54
C SER A 4 8.97 18.00 -3.26
N PRO A 5 9.64 17.48 -2.22
CA PRO A 5 8.97 17.12 -0.97
C PRO A 5 8.33 18.36 -0.34
N VAL A 6 7.10 18.19 0.11
CA VAL A 6 6.40 19.22 0.89
C VAL A 6 6.98 19.23 2.30
N ILE A 7 7.49 20.37 2.73
CA ILE A 7 8.11 20.59 4.05
C ILE A 7 7.23 21.40 4.99
N GLY A 8 6.16 21.99 4.49
CA GLY A 8 5.18 22.74 5.28
C GLY A 8 3.98 23.16 4.44
N ILE A 9 2.86 23.39 5.10
CA ILE A 9 1.65 23.92 4.48
C ILE A 9 1.08 25.01 5.37
N GLU A 10 0.86 26.19 4.80
CA GLU A 10 0.10 27.26 5.42
C GLU A 10 -1.30 27.30 4.82
N TYR A 11 -2.29 27.09 5.66
CA TYR A 11 -3.70 27.04 5.24
C TYR A 11 -4.32 28.45 5.28
N GLY A 12 -5.10 28.80 4.26
CA GLY A 12 -5.80 30.07 4.12
C GLY A 12 -6.69 30.07 2.88
N ASP A 13 -7.23 31.22 2.48
CA ASP A 13 -8.03 31.38 1.25
C ASP A 13 -7.25 30.95 0.00
N VAL A 14 -5.96 31.19 0.01
CA VAL A 14 -4.96 30.65 -0.90
C VAL A 14 -3.89 29.97 -0.06
N HIS A 15 -3.85 28.63 -0.13
CA HIS A 15 -2.87 27.85 0.60
C HIS A 15 -1.46 28.06 0.05
N GLN A 16 -0.45 28.02 0.91
CA GLN A 16 0.96 28.04 0.53
C GLN A 16 1.60 26.69 0.89
N ILE A 17 2.12 26.00 -0.13
CA ILE A 17 2.78 24.70 0.00
C ILE A 17 4.27 24.93 -0.18
N HIS A 18 5.01 24.77 0.90
CA HIS A 18 6.46 24.96 0.93
C HIS A 18 7.18 23.67 0.52
N ASN A 19 8.15 23.80 -0.34
CA ASN A 19 9.08 22.73 -0.73
C ASN A 19 10.50 23.29 -0.84
N VAL A 20 11.48 22.44 -1.05
CA VAL A 20 12.91 22.85 -1.14
C VAL A 20 13.20 23.79 -2.33
N GLY A 21 12.36 23.83 -3.36
CA GLY A 21 12.51 24.67 -4.55
C GLY A 21 11.73 25.99 -4.48
N GLY A 22 10.88 26.20 -3.47
CA GLY A 22 10.07 27.41 -3.34
C GLY A 22 8.68 27.17 -2.75
N VAL A 23 7.75 28.06 -3.07
CA VAL A 23 6.38 28.05 -2.55
C VAL A 23 5.39 27.93 -3.69
N LEU A 24 4.54 26.92 -3.64
CA LEU A 24 3.39 26.76 -4.53
C LEU A 24 2.15 27.35 -3.87
N ARG A 25 1.37 28.13 -4.61
CA ARG A 25 0.11 28.71 -4.14
C ARG A 25 -1.07 27.99 -4.82
N ALA A 26 -2.05 27.54 -4.03
CA ALA A 26 -3.22 26.85 -4.55
C ALA A 26 -4.48 27.24 -3.76
N LYS A 27 -5.62 27.33 -4.47
CA LYS A 27 -6.94 27.54 -3.82
C LYS A 27 -7.48 26.26 -3.21
N THR A 28 -7.06 25.11 -3.73
CA THR A 28 -7.55 23.81 -3.30
C THR A 28 -6.38 22.84 -3.16
N ILE A 29 -6.37 22.06 -2.09
CA ILE A 29 -5.41 20.98 -1.85
C ILE A 29 -6.16 19.65 -1.82
N VAL A 30 -5.62 18.63 -2.52
CA VAL A 30 -6.03 17.24 -2.39
C VAL A 30 -4.84 16.44 -1.86
N GLN A 31 -4.95 15.96 -0.62
CA GLN A 31 -3.92 15.14 0.01
C GLN A 31 -4.09 13.67 -0.37
N THR A 32 -3.09 13.11 -1.06
CA THR A 32 -3.07 11.70 -1.51
C THR A 32 -1.80 10.96 -1.07
N MET A 33 -1.26 11.34 0.10
CA MET A 33 0.06 10.93 0.58
C MET A 33 0.06 9.56 1.30
N SER A 34 -0.99 8.74 1.13
CA SER A 34 -1.07 7.40 1.74
C SER A 34 -0.85 7.45 3.27
N SER A 35 0.07 6.67 3.80
CA SER A 35 0.39 6.64 5.24
C SER A 35 1.03 7.92 5.78
N PHE A 36 1.63 8.75 4.92
CA PHE A 36 2.18 10.06 5.30
C PHE A 36 1.11 11.14 5.52
N SER A 37 -0.16 10.84 5.22
CA SER A 37 -1.26 11.81 5.40
C SER A 37 -1.46 12.27 6.85
N GLU A 38 -1.02 11.48 7.84
CA GLU A 38 -1.07 11.90 9.25
C GLU A 38 -0.08 13.01 9.59
N GLU A 39 1.01 13.17 8.82
CA GLU A 39 2.05 14.18 9.07
C GLU A 39 1.54 15.61 8.87
N THR A 40 0.50 15.80 8.06
CA THR A 40 -0.14 17.10 7.87
C THR A 40 -0.97 17.56 9.08
N GLY A 41 -1.23 16.66 10.02
CA GLY A 41 -2.03 16.92 11.19
C GLY A 41 -3.55 16.97 10.96
N LEU A 42 -4.02 16.86 9.72
CA LEU A 42 -5.46 16.87 9.39
C LEU A 42 -6.08 15.47 9.43
N VAL A 43 -5.34 14.45 9.05
CA VAL A 43 -5.74 13.05 9.22
C VAL A 43 -5.05 12.49 10.45
N LYS A 44 -5.78 12.38 11.59
CA LYS A 44 -5.18 11.94 12.86
C LYS A 44 -5.76 10.61 13.32
N ASN A 45 -4.87 9.68 13.71
CA ASN A 45 -5.25 8.41 14.33
C ASN A 45 -6.23 7.59 13.48
N LYS A 46 -6.10 7.60 12.16
CA LYS A 46 -6.93 6.79 11.25
C LYS A 46 -6.15 5.74 10.50
N ILE A 47 -4.81 5.86 10.46
CA ILE A 47 -3.93 5.05 9.62
C ILE A 47 -2.91 4.30 10.46
N ALA A 48 -2.74 3.01 10.16
CA ALA A 48 -1.62 2.20 10.59
C ALA A 48 -0.67 2.02 9.39
N PRO A 49 0.59 2.48 9.48
CA PRO A 49 1.59 2.25 8.44
C PRO A 49 2.06 0.79 8.50
N VAL A 50 1.78 0.04 7.43
CA VAL A 50 2.14 -1.38 7.31
C VAL A 50 3.01 -1.58 6.08
N PHE A 51 4.22 -2.13 6.27
CA PHE A 51 5.02 -2.60 5.16
C PHE A 51 4.56 -3.99 4.72
N THR A 52 4.58 -4.20 3.42
CA THR A 52 4.60 -5.52 2.79
C THR A 52 5.84 -5.62 1.91
N TYR A 53 6.35 -6.85 1.76
CA TYR A 53 7.58 -7.09 1.01
C TYR A 53 7.30 -7.97 -0.20
N GLY A 54 7.98 -7.67 -1.31
CA GLY A 54 7.93 -8.44 -2.53
C GLY A 54 9.33 -8.80 -3.00
N SER A 55 9.46 -9.96 -3.63
CA SER A 55 10.67 -10.39 -4.33
C SER A 55 10.32 -10.83 -5.75
N LEU A 56 11.20 -10.55 -6.68
CA LEU A 56 11.04 -10.86 -8.10
C LEU A 56 12.28 -11.60 -8.58
N THR A 57 12.07 -12.76 -9.24
CA THR A 57 13.16 -13.56 -9.80
C THR A 57 13.85 -12.84 -10.97
N ASP A 58 15.01 -13.34 -11.38
CA ASP A 58 15.47 -13.16 -12.76
C ASP A 58 14.44 -13.71 -13.75
N PRO A 59 14.47 -13.30 -15.03
CA PRO A 59 13.70 -13.97 -16.07
C PRO A 59 14.02 -15.47 -16.05
N LEU A 60 12.98 -16.30 -16.09
CA LEU A 60 13.17 -17.75 -16.06
C LEU A 60 13.93 -18.21 -17.30
N PRO A 61 14.91 -19.11 -17.16
CA PRO A 61 15.62 -19.71 -18.28
C PRO A 61 14.67 -20.37 -19.28
N GLU A 62 14.98 -20.28 -20.57
CA GLU A 62 14.17 -20.82 -21.65
C GLU A 62 13.87 -22.33 -21.48
N SER A 63 14.85 -23.09 -20.98
CA SER A 63 14.68 -24.51 -20.67
C SER A 63 13.60 -24.79 -19.64
N LEU A 64 13.47 -23.94 -18.61
CA LEU A 64 12.41 -24.04 -17.61
C LEU A 64 11.07 -23.59 -18.18
N LEU A 65 11.08 -22.54 -19.02
CA LEU A 65 9.86 -22.05 -19.67
C LEU A 65 9.25 -23.12 -20.57
N GLN A 66 10.06 -23.74 -21.42
CA GLN A 66 9.60 -24.84 -22.31
C GLN A 66 9.10 -26.04 -21.52
N LYS A 67 9.78 -26.40 -20.42
CA LYS A 67 9.44 -27.60 -19.65
C LYS A 67 8.21 -27.43 -18.76
N HIS A 68 8.02 -26.25 -18.16
CA HIS A 68 7.02 -26.06 -17.09
C HIS A 68 6.00 -24.97 -17.37
N PHE A 69 6.24 -24.07 -18.34
CA PHE A 69 5.39 -22.92 -18.61
C PHE A 69 4.96 -22.79 -20.08
N GLN A 70 5.18 -23.85 -20.88
CA GLN A 70 4.78 -23.82 -22.29
C GLN A 70 3.26 -23.60 -22.40
N GLY A 71 2.86 -22.57 -23.16
CA GLY A 71 1.44 -22.22 -23.33
C GLY A 71 0.78 -21.57 -22.12
N ILE A 72 1.55 -21.27 -21.06
CA ILE A 72 1.01 -20.57 -19.88
C ILE A 72 1.15 -19.06 -20.08
N GLU A 73 0.00 -18.39 -20.09
CA GLU A 73 -0.08 -16.93 -20.12
C GLU A 73 0.26 -16.34 -18.75
N PRO A 74 0.67 -15.06 -18.67
CA PRO A 74 0.88 -14.36 -17.40
C PRO A 74 -0.34 -14.45 -16.49
N TRP A 75 -0.11 -14.73 -15.20
CA TRP A 75 -1.17 -14.89 -14.22
C TRP A 75 -0.81 -14.29 -12.87
N GLY A 76 -1.81 -14.08 -12.04
CA GLY A 76 -1.65 -13.68 -10.64
C GLY A 76 -2.57 -14.49 -9.74
N LEU A 77 -2.01 -14.98 -8.65
CA LEU A 77 -2.72 -15.67 -7.58
C LEU A 77 -2.53 -14.91 -6.29
N THR A 78 -3.62 -14.63 -5.61
CA THR A 78 -3.59 -13.98 -4.29
C THR A 78 -4.35 -14.88 -3.32
N SER A 79 -3.76 -15.13 -2.16
CA SER A 79 -4.45 -15.82 -1.08
C SER A 79 -5.77 -15.13 -0.73
N ALA A 80 -6.77 -15.90 -0.35
CA ALA A 80 -7.99 -15.38 0.24
C ALA A 80 -7.74 -14.74 1.63
N HIS A 81 -6.65 -15.12 2.30
CA HIS A 81 -6.26 -14.56 3.58
C HIS A 81 -5.41 -13.29 3.42
N PRO A 82 -5.69 -12.19 4.15
CA PRO A 82 -4.98 -10.92 4.00
C PRO A 82 -3.45 -11.00 4.19
N ALA A 83 -2.99 -11.88 5.09
CA ALA A 83 -1.56 -12.10 5.34
C ALA A 83 -0.94 -13.18 4.44
N GLY A 84 -1.71 -13.84 3.60
CA GLY A 84 -1.23 -14.91 2.76
C GLY A 84 -0.43 -14.44 1.55
N THR A 85 0.20 -15.40 0.87
CA THR A 85 1.12 -15.14 -0.23
C THR A 85 0.38 -14.73 -1.51
N THR A 86 0.90 -13.72 -2.18
CA THR A 86 0.59 -13.41 -3.58
C THR A 86 1.73 -13.90 -4.45
N VAL A 87 1.41 -14.60 -5.52
CA VAL A 87 2.38 -15.03 -6.54
C VAL A 87 1.91 -14.53 -7.89
N ARG A 88 2.85 -14.11 -8.74
CA ARG A 88 2.56 -13.73 -10.12
C ARG A 88 3.60 -14.28 -11.06
N PHE A 89 3.16 -14.80 -12.20
CA PHE A 89 3.98 -15.01 -13.37
C PHE A 89 3.80 -13.82 -14.28
N THR A 90 4.88 -13.08 -14.50
CA THR A 90 4.84 -11.78 -15.19
C THR A 90 4.97 -11.93 -16.72
N PRO A 91 4.57 -10.89 -17.52
CA PRO A 91 4.75 -10.92 -18.97
C PRO A 91 6.21 -11.10 -19.43
N ASP A 92 7.17 -10.57 -18.64
CA ASP A 92 8.61 -10.70 -18.86
C ASP A 92 9.20 -12.01 -18.25
N LYS A 93 8.33 -13.00 -18.02
CA LYS A 93 8.69 -14.37 -17.64
C LYS A 93 9.42 -14.48 -16.29
N ARG A 94 9.01 -13.73 -15.31
CA ARG A 94 9.53 -13.76 -13.93
C ARG A 94 8.46 -14.25 -12.96
N ILE A 95 8.88 -14.73 -11.81
CA ILE A 95 7.97 -15.02 -10.69
C ILE A 95 8.14 -13.94 -9.62
N LEU A 96 7.01 -13.31 -9.24
CA LEU A 96 6.92 -12.42 -8.10
C LEU A 96 6.30 -13.18 -6.93
N VAL A 97 6.89 -13.04 -5.76
CA VAL A 97 6.33 -13.49 -4.48
C VAL A 97 6.18 -12.29 -3.56
N ARG A 98 5.00 -12.13 -2.97
CA ARG A 98 4.72 -11.10 -1.97
C ARG A 98 4.01 -11.74 -0.78
N ASN A 99 4.60 -11.67 0.37
CA ASN A 99 3.99 -11.94 1.67
C ASN A 99 4.62 -11.00 2.71
N ILE A 100 4.59 -11.31 3.97
CA ILE A 100 5.10 -10.51 5.08
C ILE A 100 4.37 -9.18 5.23
N LEU A 101 3.78 -9.00 6.38
CA LEU A 101 3.20 -7.73 6.83
C LEU A 101 3.95 -7.29 8.10
N GLU A 102 4.36 -6.03 8.15
CA GLU A 102 5.06 -5.43 9.29
C GLU A 102 4.43 -4.09 9.65
N PHE A 103 3.95 -3.93 10.88
CA PHE A 103 3.61 -2.60 11.38
C PHE A 103 4.89 -1.81 11.64
N ASN A 104 5.06 -0.71 10.93
CA ASN A 104 6.28 0.08 10.96
C ASN A 104 5.97 1.59 11.08
N PRO A 105 5.87 2.11 12.32
CA PRO A 105 5.57 3.51 12.56
C PRO A 105 6.67 4.48 12.10
N ARG A 106 7.91 3.97 11.85
CA ARG A 106 8.99 4.77 11.29
C ARG A 106 8.88 4.97 9.79
N GLN A 107 7.99 4.24 9.13
CA GLN A 107 7.72 4.31 7.69
C GLN A 107 8.99 4.11 6.83
N ALA A 108 9.94 3.33 7.32
CA ALA A 108 11.22 3.06 6.67
C ALA A 108 11.59 1.58 6.74
N SER A 109 12.12 1.03 5.65
CA SER A 109 12.59 -0.34 5.57
C SER A 109 14.13 -0.37 5.54
N THR A 110 14.74 -1.13 6.44
CA THR A 110 16.20 -1.31 6.48
C THR A 110 16.67 -2.45 5.56
N ALA A 111 17.97 -2.51 5.31
CA ALA A 111 18.58 -3.59 4.53
C ALA A 111 18.41 -4.95 5.22
N GLU A 112 18.53 -5.00 6.55
CA GLU A 112 18.39 -6.20 7.37
C GLU A 112 16.97 -6.78 7.23
N VAL A 113 15.95 -5.94 7.34
CA VAL A 113 14.55 -6.38 7.20
C VAL A 113 14.26 -6.87 5.79
N ARG A 114 14.79 -6.20 4.74
CA ARG A 114 14.66 -6.69 3.37
C ARG A 114 15.36 -8.03 3.15
N ASN A 115 16.52 -8.25 3.78
CA ASN A 115 17.22 -9.54 3.71
C ASN A 115 16.43 -10.65 4.41
N GLN A 116 15.84 -10.39 5.57
CA GLN A 116 14.93 -11.34 6.23
C GLN A 116 13.71 -11.66 5.35
N ALA A 117 13.15 -10.65 4.71
CA ALA A 117 12.05 -10.84 3.75
C ALA A 117 12.48 -11.70 2.56
N TRP A 118 13.67 -11.47 2.01
CA TRP A 118 14.24 -12.30 0.94
C TRP A 118 14.34 -13.78 1.36
N GLN A 119 14.86 -14.05 2.55
CA GLN A 119 15.00 -15.42 3.07
C GLN A 119 13.63 -16.11 3.20
N GLN A 120 12.65 -15.42 3.77
CA GLN A 120 11.30 -15.98 3.93
C GLN A 120 10.61 -16.19 2.58
N HIS A 121 10.74 -15.24 1.65
CA HIS A 121 10.23 -15.41 0.29
C HIS A 121 10.90 -16.59 -0.40
N ARG A 122 12.21 -16.79 -0.19
CA ARG A 122 12.96 -17.93 -0.76
C ARG A 122 12.40 -19.27 -0.28
N GLN A 123 12.15 -19.39 1.02
CA GLN A 123 11.53 -20.60 1.60
C GLN A 123 10.13 -20.85 1.00
N SER A 124 9.30 -19.82 0.99
CA SER A 124 7.94 -19.85 0.44
C SER A 124 7.92 -20.17 -1.06
N PHE A 125 8.88 -19.64 -1.83
CA PHE A 125 9.03 -19.87 -3.25
C PHE A 125 9.42 -21.32 -3.57
N VAL A 126 10.46 -21.83 -2.92
CA VAL A 126 10.93 -23.22 -3.14
C VAL A 126 9.87 -24.24 -2.70
N ALA A 127 9.16 -23.98 -1.61
CA ALA A 127 8.07 -24.86 -1.17
C ALA A 127 6.94 -24.98 -2.20
N ARG A 128 6.66 -23.90 -2.96
CA ARG A 128 5.62 -23.87 -4.01
C ARG A 128 6.12 -24.32 -5.38
N PHE A 129 7.37 -24.02 -5.68
CA PHE A 129 8.01 -24.30 -6.97
C PHE A 129 9.35 -25.01 -6.77
N PRO A 130 9.36 -26.28 -6.29
CA PRO A 130 10.62 -26.99 -6.02
C PRO A 130 11.48 -27.16 -7.28
N PHE A 131 10.87 -27.20 -8.46
CA PHE A 131 11.58 -27.26 -9.74
C PHE A 131 12.26 -25.93 -10.15
N LEU A 132 12.04 -24.84 -9.40
CA LEU A 132 12.69 -23.54 -9.56
C LEU A 132 13.70 -23.25 -8.43
N GLU A 133 14.12 -24.24 -7.67
CA GLU A 133 15.02 -24.06 -6.52
C GLU A 133 16.35 -23.38 -6.86
N HIS A 134 16.79 -23.44 -8.11
CA HIS A 134 18.03 -22.80 -8.59
C HIS A 134 17.82 -21.38 -9.14
N VAL A 135 16.58 -20.89 -9.17
CA VAL A 135 16.25 -19.54 -9.65
C VAL A 135 16.27 -18.60 -8.46
N ASP A 136 17.10 -17.57 -8.51
CA ASP A 136 17.21 -16.57 -7.44
C ASP A 136 16.30 -15.36 -7.64
N PHE A 137 16.11 -14.60 -6.59
CA PHE A 137 15.46 -13.29 -6.66
C PHE A 137 16.48 -12.21 -7.00
N GLN A 138 16.24 -11.52 -8.10
CA GLN A 138 17.01 -10.36 -8.54
C GLN A 138 16.75 -9.13 -7.67
N TYR A 139 15.48 -8.97 -7.25
CA TYR A 139 15.04 -7.82 -6.48
C TYR A 139 14.25 -8.24 -5.25
N THR A 140 14.44 -7.52 -4.15
CA THR A 140 13.59 -7.55 -2.96
C THR A 140 13.38 -6.15 -2.45
N TRP A 141 12.11 -5.77 -2.26
CA TRP A 141 11.75 -4.42 -1.82
C TRP A 141 10.62 -4.45 -0.82
N GLY A 142 10.46 -3.34 -0.07
CA GLY A 142 9.32 -3.07 0.77
C GLY A 142 8.40 -2.03 0.15
N GLY A 143 7.10 -2.20 0.33
CA GLY A 143 6.07 -1.23 -0.02
C GLY A 143 5.26 -0.83 1.20
N LEU A 144 5.06 0.48 1.40
CA LEU A 144 4.30 1.01 2.52
C LEU A 144 2.82 1.13 2.17
N LEU A 145 1.99 0.56 3.01
CA LEU A 145 0.53 0.59 2.90
C LEU A 145 -0.07 1.49 3.99
N ALA A 146 -1.10 2.23 3.65
CA ALA A 146 -1.97 2.90 4.60
C ALA A 146 -3.14 1.97 4.94
N VAL A 147 -3.10 1.35 6.10
CA VAL A 147 -4.14 0.43 6.59
C VAL A 147 -5.01 1.13 7.60
N THR A 148 -6.33 1.02 7.45
CA THR A 148 -7.32 1.55 8.39
C THR A 148 -7.93 0.40 9.20
N MET A 149 -8.42 0.68 10.40
CA MET A 149 -8.91 -0.36 11.30
C MET A 149 -10.15 -1.11 10.76
N ASN A 150 -11.01 -0.42 10.03
CA ASN A 150 -12.24 -0.97 9.46
C ASN A 150 -12.17 -1.18 7.94
N HIS A 151 -10.98 -1.13 7.34
CA HIS A 151 -10.72 -1.26 5.91
C HIS A 151 -11.44 -0.23 5.00
N ASN A 152 -12.10 0.78 5.57
CA ASN A 152 -12.66 1.89 4.83
C ASN A 152 -11.57 2.95 4.55
N SER A 153 -11.66 3.61 3.40
CA SER A 153 -10.76 4.73 3.10
C SER A 153 -11.17 5.99 3.85
N VAL A 154 -10.21 6.89 4.00
CA VAL A 154 -10.48 8.30 4.26
C VAL A 154 -10.86 8.93 2.92
N PHE A 155 -12.04 9.53 2.84
CA PHE A 155 -12.53 10.30 1.70
C PHE A 155 -13.38 11.44 2.25
N GLU A 156 -12.76 12.58 2.52
CA GLU A 156 -13.43 13.64 3.25
C GLU A 156 -12.83 15.04 2.97
N LYS A 157 -13.63 16.08 3.23
CA LYS A 157 -13.13 17.46 3.35
C LYS A 157 -12.45 17.57 4.70
N LEU A 158 -11.14 17.82 4.72
CA LEU A 158 -10.31 17.87 5.92
C LEU A 158 -10.31 19.27 6.57
N ALA A 159 -10.38 20.30 5.75
CA ALA A 159 -10.46 21.71 6.13
C ALA A 159 -11.05 22.51 4.96
N ASP A 160 -11.15 23.83 5.10
CA ASP A 160 -11.64 24.67 4.00
C ASP A 160 -10.75 24.55 2.78
N ASN A 161 -11.35 24.09 1.66
CA ASN A 161 -10.69 23.79 0.40
C ASN A 161 -9.50 22.81 0.51
N VAL A 162 -9.49 21.95 1.55
CA VAL A 162 -8.53 20.87 1.73
C VAL A 162 -9.28 19.55 1.82
N TYR A 163 -8.92 18.62 0.94
CA TYR A 163 -9.56 17.32 0.82
C TYR A 163 -8.53 16.20 1.00
N GLY A 164 -8.95 15.02 1.42
CA GLY A 164 -8.05 13.89 1.65
C GLY A 164 -8.58 12.57 1.12
N ILE A 165 -7.69 11.83 0.47
CA ILE A 165 -7.88 10.43 0.07
C ILE A 165 -6.69 9.63 0.58
N CYS A 166 -6.94 8.68 1.48
CA CYS A 166 -5.91 7.75 1.94
C CYS A 166 -6.56 6.47 2.49
N GLY A 167 -5.75 5.54 2.98
CA GLY A 167 -6.24 4.26 3.46
C GLY A 167 -6.54 3.30 2.30
N CYS A 168 -5.49 2.97 1.52
CA CYS A 168 -5.58 2.06 0.37
C CYS A 168 -5.89 0.61 0.78
N ASN A 169 -5.52 0.20 1.99
CA ASN A 169 -5.75 -1.15 2.53
C ASN A 169 -5.23 -2.28 1.60
N GLY A 170 -4.14 -2.02 0.86
CA GLY A 170 -3.52 -2.98 -0.06
C GLY A 170 -4.17 -3.11 -1.45
N VAL A 171 -5.28 -2.41 -1.72
CA VAL A 171 -5.99 -2.43 -3.02
C VAL A 171 -5.98 -1.05 -3.68
N GLY A 172 -4.84 -0.37 -3.64
CA GLY A 172 -4.71 1.07 -3.90
C GLY A 172 -4.98 1.51 -5.33
N VAL A 173 -4.62 0.74 -6.36
CA VAL A 173 -4.69 1.23 -7.76
C VAL A 173 -6.13 1.50 -8.19
N ALA A 174 -6.98 0.48 -8.22
CA ALA A 174 -8.38 0.63 -8.61
C ALA A 174 -9.14 1.58 -7.66
N LYS A 175 -8.93 1.39 -6.34
CA LYS A 175 -9.58 2.20 -5.31
C LYS A 175 -9.18 3.66 -5.38
N GLY A 176 -7.90 3.95 -5.56
CA GLY A 176 -7.38 5.32 -5.71
C GLY A 176 -7.89 6.00 -6.97
N THR A 177 -8.04 5.27 -8.07
CA THR A 177 -8.55 5.80 -9.33
C THR A 177 -9.99 6.28 -9.19
N TYR A 178 -10.91 5.43 -8.72
CA TYR A 178 -12.30 5.86 -8.59
C TYR A 178 -12.50 6.90 -7.48
N LEU A 179 -11.80 6.78 -6.33
CA LEU A 179 -11.89 7.81 -5.29
C LEU A 179 -11.36 9.17 -5.77
N GLY A 180 -10.30 9.18 -6.58
CA GLY A 180 -9.79 10.41 -7.19
C GLY A 180 -10.81 11.06 -8.13
N TYR A 181 -11.48 10.27 -8.96
CA TYR A 181 -12.54 10.75 -9.84
C TYR A 181 -13.69 11.39 -9.04
N TYR A 182 -14.23 10.70 -8.04
CA TYR A 182 -15.33 11.23 -7.24
C TYR A 182 -14.91 12.35 -6.27
N MET A 183 -13.64 12.44 -5.92
CA MET A 183 -13.13 13.62 -5.21
C MET A 183 -13.17 14.86 -6.10
N ALA A 184 -12.83 14.74 -7.36
CA ALA A 184 -12.98 15.84 -8.31
C ALA A 184 -14.46 16.25 -8.46
N GLU A 185 -15.39 15.32 -8.56
CA GLU A 185 -16.84 15.62 -8.56
C GLU A 185 -17.25 16.39 -7.30
N MET A 186 -16.81 15.92 -6.12
CA MET A 186 -17.12 16.58 -4.85
C MET A 186 -16.58 18.02 -4.78
N ILE A 187 -15.36 18.25 -5.27
CA ILE A 187 -14.75 19.59 -5.32
C ILE A 187 -15.50 20.53 -6.25
N HIS A 188 -16.01 20.02 -7.37
CA HIS A 188 -16.83 20.79 -8.32
C HIS A 188 -18.29 20.95 -7.93
N GLY A 189 -18.70 20.39 -6.78
CA GLY A 189 -20.10 20.48 -6.31
C GLY A 189 -21.07 19.58 -7.06
N ASN A 190 -20.56 18.63 -7.85
CA ASN A 190 -21.40 17.65 -8.53
C ASN A 190 -22.04 16.70 -7.52
N GLN A 191 -23.18 16.15 -7.89
CA GLN A 191 -23.89 15.16 -7.07
C GLN A 191 -24.23 13.94 -7.94
N SER A 192 -23.82 12.77 -7.47
CA SER A 192 -24.13 11.47 -8.07
C SER A 192 -24.50 10.47 -6.98
N LYS A 193 -25.18 9.39 -7.36
CA LYS A 193 -25.52 8.31 -6.41
C LYS A 193 -24.26 7.63 -5.90
N GLU A 194 -23.27 7.48 -6.76
CA GLU A 194 -21.99 6.88 -6.46
C GLU A 194 -21.19 7.75 -5.46
N LEU A 195 -21.14 9.07 -5.68
CA LEU A 195 -20.50 9.99 -4.74
C LEU A 195 -21.18 9.93 -3.38
N ALA A 196 -22.51 9.95 -3.33
CA ALA A 196 -23.26 9.84 -2.09
C ALA A 196 -22.98 8.51 -1.35
N PHE A 197 -22.89 7.40 -2.10
CA PHE A 197 -22.52 6.10 -1.55
C PHE A 197 -21.09 6.10 -0.99
N ILE A 198 -20.13 6.65 -1.73
CA ILE A 198 -18.73 6.76 -1.27
C ILE A 198 -18.66 7.59 0.01
N GLN A 199 -19.31 8.75 0.04
CA GLN A 199 -19.39 9.60 1.23
C GLN A 199 -19.99 8.88 2.43
N ALA A 200 -21.03 8.06 2.23
CA ALA A 200 -21.68 7.30 3.30
C ALA A 200 -20.82 6.12 3.81
N THR A 201 -19.97 5.53 2.98
CA THR A 201 -19.24 4.30 3.30
C THR A 201 -17.74 4.48 3.56
N SER A 202 -17.15 5.58 3.11
CA SER A 202 -15.70 5.82 3.23
C SER A 202 -15.35 6.57 4.52
N HIS A 203 -15.66 5.95 5.66
CA HIS A 203 -15.33 6.49 6.98
C HIS A 203 -14.32 5.58 7.68
N ALA A 204 -13.05 5.99 7.69
CA ALA A 204 -12.02 5.31 8.46
C ALA A 204 -12.21 5.56 9.97
N ASN A 205 -12.31 4.48 10.75
CA ASN A 205 -12.40 4.55 12.20
C ASN A 205 -11.10 5.08 12.81
N ARG A 206 -11.22 5.75 13.95
CA ARG A 206 -10.05 6.14 14.73
C ARG A 206 -9.39 4.92 15.34
N ILE A 207 -8.07 4.86 15.24
CA ILE A 207 -7.20 3.90 15.89
C ILE A 207 -6.75 4.50 17.22
N PRO A 208 -6.62 3.72 18.30
CA PRO A 208 -6.06 4.22 19.55
C PRO A 208 -4.70 4.88 19.34
N PRO A 209 -4.35 5.92 20.13
CA PRO A 209 -3.04 6.56 20.02
C PRO A 209 -1.91 5.62 20.49
N GLU A 210 -0.66 6.04 20.27
CA GLU A 210 0.49 5.32 20.83
C GLU A 210 0.45 5.35 22.38
N PRO A 211 0.90 4.31 23.06
CA PRO A 211 1.51 3.08 22.53
C PRO A 211 0.51 1.98 22.11
N PHE A 212 -0.78 2.19 22.35
CA PHE A 212 -1.84 1.19 22.11
C PHE A 212 -1.96 0.82 20.62
N ARG A 213 -1.76 1.77 19.72
CA ARG A 213 -1.71 1.54 18.27
C ARG A 213 -0.64 0.50 17.92
N SER A 214 0.58 0.70 18.39
CA SER A 214 1.71 -0.20 18.13
C SER A 214 1.47 -1.60 18.65
N VAL A 215 0.96 -1.73 19.87
CA VAL A 215 0.65 -3.03 20.48
C VAL A 215 -0.46 -3.74 19.72
N GLY A 216 -1.56 -3.05 19.48
CA GLY A 216 -2.73 -3.61 18.77
C GLY A 216 -2.42 -4.02 17.33
N ALA A 217 -1.73 -3.17 16.58
CA ALA A 217 -1.37 -3.45 15.19
C ALA A 217 -0.43 -4.66 15.07
N ARG A 218 0.61 -4.75 15.91
CA ARG A 218 1.52 -5.91 15.93
C ARG A 218 0.80 -7.19 16.33
N TYR A 219 -0.06 -7.13 17.34
CA TYR A 219 -0.87 -8.27 17.77
C TYR A 219 -1.77 -8.76 16.63
N GLN A 220 -2.49 -7.85 15.97
CA GLN A 220 -3.38 -8.19 14.87
C GLN A 220 -2.61 -8.81 13.70
N ILE A 221 -1.50 -8.21 13.27
CA ILE A 221 -0.66 -8.74 12.19
C ILE A 221 -0.15 -10.15 12.54
N LYS A 222 0.35 -10.34 13.75
CA LYS A 222 0.82 -11.66 14.19
C LYS A 222 -0.30 -12.69 14.19
N ARG A 223 -1.48 -12.31 14.64
CA ARG A 223 -2.67 -13.18 14.60
C ARG A 223 -3.03 -13.56 13.17
N GLU A 224 -3.09 -12.60 12.24
CA GLU A 224 -3.39 -12.85 10.83
C GLU A 224 -2.35 -13.78 10.19
N GLN A 225 -1.07 -13.56 10.46
CA GLN A 225 0.00 -14.44 10.01
C GLN A 225 -0.12 -15.86 10.57
N THR A 226 -0.46 -15.99 11.86
CA THR A 226 -0.68 -17.32 12.46
C THR A 226 -1.88 -18.05 11.84
N VAL A 227 -2.96 -17.33 11.56
CA VAL A 227 -4.15 -17.91 10.91
C VAL A 227 -3.87 -18.28 9.45
N ALA A 228 -3.07 -17.51 8.73
CA ALA A 228 -2.65 -17.83 7.36
C ALA A 228 -1.81 -19.13 7.31
N GLY A 229 -1.06 -19.45 8.36
CA GLY A 229 -0.33 -20.71 8.50
C GLY A 229 0.57 -21.01 7.32
N MET A 230 0.36 -22.15 6.65
CA MET A 230 1.16 -22.58 5.48
C MET A 230 0.94 -21.73 4.22
N ASP A 231 0.03 -20.78 4.23
CA ASP A 231 -0.24 -19.90 3.09
C ASP A 231 0.72 -18.69 3.02
N ILE A 232 1.65 -18.59 3.98
CA ILE A 232 2.71 -17.58 4.01
C ILE A 232 3.98 -18.09 3.33
#